data_26ee1793e7b1a90f81a78931c6acd59e
#
_entry.id   26ee1793e7b1a90f81a78931c6acd59e
#
_cell.length_a   1.000
_cell.length_b   1.000
_cell.length_c   1.000
_cell.angle_alpha   90.00
_cell.angle_beta   90.00
_cell.angle_gamma   90.00
#
_symmetry.space_group_name_H-M   'P 1'
#
loop_
_entity.id
_entity.type
_entity.pdbx_description
1 polymer ?
#
loop_
_entity_poly.entity_id
_entity_poly.type
_entity_poly.pdbx_seq_one_letter_code
_entity_poly.pdbx_strand_id
1 'polypeptide(L)'
;RSSMNTIASELNITCIADIGLTNISYTCIDGIDSHAQSLSLHNTSVNTSKLARMEDFVYHFKDECKTCTCNEIHDQLDQIENIHSSYSPIILGLAAALACSCFTFLLGGGPIEMLCAFVGAGLGNTLRMKLIKHNYTLFLNVAASVSLACLVYALLFNFLETCFGIATQHEAGYICSMLFIIPGFPFITSGIDLAKLDLRSGLERLAYAIIIILAATLTAWICALVLHLQPVDFVKLHISTSTKLLLRLLTSFGGVFGFSIMFNSSKKIAASAGCIGAIANTLRLTLVDLSLPAAAAAFIGALTAGLLASMIKGNTGYPRIAITVPSIVIMVPGLY
;
A
#
# COMPACT_ATOMS: atom_id res chain seq x y z
N ARG A 1 -18.32 -1.08 -8.41
CA ARG A 1 -19.27 -1.71 -9.36
C ARG A 1 -20.02 -2.86 -8.70
N SER A 2 -19.35 -3.87 -8.12
CA SER A 2 -20.03 -5.00 -7.48
C SER A 2 -21.01 -4.55 -6.39
N SER A 3 -20.60 -3.68 -5.47
CA SER A 3 -21.43 -3.16 -4.40
C SER A 3 -22.65 -2.39 -4.92
N MET A 4 -22.47 -1.57 -5.96
CA MET A 4 -23.60 -0.85 -6.59
C MET A 4 -24.59 -1.83 -7.22
N ASN A 5 -24.12 -2.85 -7.92
CA ASN A 5 -24.97 -3.85 -8.52
C ASN A 5 -25.72 -4.68 -7.45
N THR A 6 -25.07 -5.01 -6.32
CA THR A 6 -25.72 -5.71 -5.23
C THR A 6 -26.86 -4.87 -4.64
N ILE A 7 -26.62 -3.61 -4.32
CA ILE A 7 -27.66 -2.69 -3.80
C ILE A 7 -28.78 -2.54 -4.82
N ALA A 8 -28.45 -2.31 -6.09
CA ALA A 8 -29.44 -2.15 -7.15
C ALA A 8 -30.33 -3.38 -7.32
N SER A 9 -29.72 -4.60 -7.26
CA SER A 9 -30.48 -5.85 -7.35
C SER A 9 -31.45 -6.06 -6.19
N GLU A 10 -31.08 -5.66 -4.96
CA GLU A 10 -31.97 -5.76 -3.80
C GLU A 10 -33.12 -4.73 -3.87
N LEU A 11 -32.94 -3.62 -4.57
CA LEU A 11 -33.95 -2.61 -4.84
C LEU A 11 -34.78 -2.90 -6.11
N ASN A 12 -34.48 -3.99 -6.84
CA ASN A 12 -35.11 -4.34 -8.12
C ASN A 12 -34.90 -3.28 -9.23
N ILE A 13 -33.81 -2.53 -9.18
CA ILE A 13 -33.41 -1.55 -10.19
C ILE A 13 -32.19 -2.03 -10.96
N THR A 14 -32.04 -1.58 -12.21
CA THR A 14 -30.83 -1.83 -12.99
C THR A 14 -29.88 -0.65 -12.86
N CYS A 15 -28.63 -0.91 -12.44
CA CYS A 15 -27.59 0.12 -12.34
C CYS A 15 -26.45 -0.18 -13.30
N ILE A 16 -26.19 0.74 -14.22
CA ILE A 16 -25.05 0.69 -15.13
C ILE A 16 -24.05 1.77 -14.70
N ALA A 17 -22.86 1.33 -14.27
CA ALA A 17 -21.83 2.25 -13.77
C ALA A 17 -20.55 2.15 -14.59
N ASP A 18 -20.02 3.32 -14.97
CA ASP A 18 -18.69 3.50 -15.54
C ASP A 18 -17.80 4.19 -14.49
N ILE A 19 -16.79 3.47 -14.00
CA ILE A 19 -15.97 3.88 -12.86
C ILE A 19 -14.54 4.12 -13.35
N GLY A 20 -14.12 5.38 -13.32
CA GLY A 20 -12.73 5.79 -13.52
C GLY A 20 -12.00 6.07 -12.20
N LEU A 21 -10.76 6.54 -12.30
CA LEU A 21 -9.96 6.92 -11.14
C LEU A 21 -10.45 8.22 -10.50
N THR A 22 -10.86 9.17 -11.31
CA THR A 22 -11.24 10.54 -10.90
C THR A 22 -12.71 10.86 -11.14
N ASN A 23 -13.47 9.96 -11.75
CA ASN A 23 -14.89 10.16 -12.02
C ASN A 23 -15.67 8.84 -11.92
N ILE A 24 -16.93 8.97 -11.55
CA ILE A 24 -17.90 7.88 -11.58
C ILE A 24 -19.13 8.41 -12.32
N SER A 25 -19.55 7.72 -13.37
CA SER A 25 -20.83 7.97 -14.04
C SER A 25 -21.70 6.75 -13.89
N TYR A 26 -22.97 6.94 -13.51
CA TYR A 26 -23.90 5.83 -13.40
C TYR A 26 -25.29 6.20 -13.88
N THR A 27 -26.02 5.20 -14.32
CA THR A 27 -27.41 5.31 -14.72
C THR A 27 -28.20 4.21 -13.99
N CYS A 28 -29.20 4.62 -13.22
CA CYS A 28 -30.15 3.73 -12.56
C CYS A 28 -31.46 3.74 -13.35
N ILE A 29 -32.02 2.57 -13.62
CA ILE A 29 -33.25 2.37 -14.39
C ILE A 29 -34.24 1.61 -13.50
N ASP A 30 -35.41 2.23 -13.27
CA ASP A 30 -36.55 1.66 -12.54
C ASP A 30 -37.77 1.67 -13.48
N GLY A 31 -38.05 0.52 -14.07
CA GLY A 31 -39.13 0.39 -15.06
C GLY A 31 -38.93 1.32 -16.27
N ILE A 32 -39.72 2.40 -16.35
CA ILE A 32 -39.72 3.38 -17.42
C ILE A 32 -38.80 4.58 -17.06
N ASP A 33 -38.60 4.81 -15.77
CA ASP A 33 -37.82 5.95 -15.29
C ASP A 33 -36.32 5.65 -15.28
N SER A 34 -35.53 6.64 -15.68
CA SER A 34 -34.06 6.55 -15.66
C SER A 34 -33.45 7.78 -15.03
N HIS A 35 -32.48 7.56 -14.12
CA HIS A 35 -31.71 8.62 -13.51
C HIS A 35 -30.23 8.43 -13.79
N ALA A 36 -29.60 9.41 -14.41
CA ALA A 36 -28.16 9.40 -14.71
C ALA A 36 -27.46 10.51 -13.95
N GLN A 37 -26.31 10.17 -13.34
CA GLN A 37 -25.48 11.13 -12.62
C GLN A 37 -23.99 10.87 -12.90
N SER A 38 -23.19 11.95 -12.89
CA SER A 38 -21.75 11.88 -12.96
C SER A 38 -21.15 12.65 -11.78
N LEU A 39 -20.21 12.02 -11.09
CA LEU A 39 -19.52 12.55 -9.93
C LEU A 39 -18.02 12.64 -10.19
N SER A 40 -17.41 13.78 -9.83
CA SER A 40 -15.96 13.96 -9.88
C SER A 40 -15.36 13.63 -8.50
N LEU A 41 -14.33 12.80 -8.49
CA LEU A 41 -13.59 12.40 -7.29
C LEU A 41 -12.32 13.24 -7.17
N HIS A 42 -12.25 14.08 -6.16
CA HIS A 42 -11.11 14.97 -5.93
C HIS A 42 -9.95 14.29 -5.19
N ASN A 43 -10.19 13.13 -4.56
CA ASN A 43 -9.19 12.43 -3.76
C ASN A 43 -9.18 10.93 -4.08
N THR A 44 -8.00 10.43 -4.45
CA THR A 44 -7.76 9.03 -4.83
C THR A 44 -7.02 8.25 -3.75
N SER A 45 -7.03 8.72 -2.49
CA SER A 45 -6.35 8.05 -1.38
C SER A 45 -6.99 6.70 -1.02
N VAL A 46 -6.15 5.76 -0.62
CA VAL A 46 -6.60 4.44 -0.17
C VAL A 46 -7.04 4.51 1.30
N ASN A 47 -8.27 4.07 1.57
CA ASN A 47 -8.82 3.96 2.92
C ASN A 47 -9.51 2.60 3.08
N THR A 48 -8.76 1.62 3.59
CA THR A 48 -9.28 0.25 3.73
C THR A 48 -10.28 0.10 4.88
N SER A 49 -10.25 1.00 5.89
CA SER A 49 -11.26 1.03 6.95
C SER A 49 -12.62 1.47 6.39
N LYS A 50 -12.63 2.49 5.52
CA LYS A 50 -13.85 2.92 4.82
C LYS A 50 -14.39 1.83 3.90
N LEU A 51 -13.48 1.15 3.18
CA LEU A 51 -13.85 0.02 2.34
C LEU A 51 -14.48 -1.12 3.14
N ALA A 52 -13.93 -1.45 4.32
CA ALA A 52 -14.47 -2.50 5.19
C ALA A 52 -15.87 -2.15 5.69
N ARG A 53 -16.11 -0.91 6.08
CA ARG A 53 -17.45 -0.46 6.50
C ARG A 53 -18.45 -0.49 5.36
N MET A 54 -18.03 -0.10 4.16
CA MET A 54 -18.89 -0.15 2.98
C MET A 54 -19.23 -1.59 2.57
N GLU A 55 -18.29 -2.53 2.68
CA GLU A 55 -18.56 -3.94 2.37
C GLU A 55 -19.51 -4.57 3.42
N ASP A 56 -19.34 -4.21 4.69
CA ASP A 56 -20.22 -4.62 5.78
C ASP A 56 -21.65 -4.10 5.57
N PHE A 57 -21.79 -2.82 5.24
CA PHE A 57 -23.08 -2.21 4.88
C PHE A 57 -23.75 -2.93 3.70
N VAL A 58 -23.01 -3.18 2.61
CA VAL A 58 -23.55 -3.88 1.43
C VAL A 58 -23.98 -5.32 1.77
N TYR A 59 -23.24 -5.99 2.65
CA TYR A 59 -23.54 -7.35 3.06
C TYR A 59 -24.88 -7.43 3.84
N HIS A 60 -25.15 -6.47 4.73
CA HIS A 60 -26.35 -6.42 5.54
C HIS A 60 -27.50 -5.64 4.88
N PHE A 61 -27.27 -4.99 3.75
CA PHE A 61 -28.23 -4.11 3.09
C PHE A 61 -29.60 -4.76 2.86
N LYS A 62 -29.62 -6.04 2.48
CA LYS A 62 -30.84 -6.79 2.23
C LYS A 62 -31.77 -6.88 3.45
N ASP A 63 -31.18 -7.02 4.63
CA ASP A 63 -31.96 -7.13 5.88
C ASP A 63 -32.32 -5.75 6.41
N GLU A 64 -31.42 -4.78 6.30
CA GLU A 64 -31.62 -3.41 6.76
C GLU A 64 -32.60 -2.63 5.89
N CYS A 65 -32.59 -2.78 4.56
CA CYS A 65 -33.53 -2.05 3.68
C CYS A 65 -34.98 -2.43 3.87
N LYS A 66 -35.28 -3.55 4.55
CA LYS A 66 -36.66 -3.97 4.90
C LYS A 66 -37.20 -3.25 6.12
N THR A 67 -36.33 -2.75 6.98
CA THR A 67 -36.69 -2.20 8.30
C THR A 67 -36.36 -0.72 8.43
N CYS A 68 -35.37 -0.22 7.68
CA CYS A 68 -34.91 1.16 7.72
C CYS A 68 -35.66 2.05 6.71
N THR A 69 -35.86 3.30 7.07
CA THR A 69 -36.31 4.34 6.16
C THR A 69 -35.20 4.79 5.21
N CYS A 70 -35.57 5.41 4.07
CA CYS A 70 -34.60 5.96 3.12
C CYS A 70 -33.62 6.96 3.77
N ASN A 71 -34.14 7.77 4.72
CA ASN A 71 -33.26 8.75 5.44
C ASN A 71 -32.25 8.05 6.34
N GLU A 72 -32.62 6.98 7.03
CA GLU A 72 -31.69 6.21 7.88
C GLU A 72 -30.60 5.54 7.05
N ILE A 73 -30.93 5.05 5.84
CA ILE A 73 -29.94 4.50 4.90
C ILE A 73 -28.98 5.59 4.43
N HIS A 74 -29.49 6.78 4.11
CA HIS A 74 -28.64 7.93 3.77
C HIS A 74 -27.73 8.34 4.91
N ASP A 75 -28.25 8.41 6.15
CA ASP A 75 -27.45 8.75 7.33
C ASP A 75 -26.31 7.74 7.57
N GLN A 76 -26.55 6.45 7.34
CA GLN A 76 -25.51 5.42 7.42
C GLN A 76 -24.44 5.60 6.34
N LEU A 77 -24.83 5.89 5.10
CA LEU A 77 -23.90 6.17 4.01
C LEU A 77 -23.06 7.42 4.27
N ASP A 78 -23.70 8.48 4.79
CA ASP A 78 -23.03 9.72 5.17
C ASP A 78 -22.02 9.49 6.30
N GLN A 79 -22.35 8.65 7.29
CA GLN A 79 -21.42 8.24 8.34
C GLN A 79 -20.20 7.50 7.74
N ILE A 80 -20.42 6.61 6.76
CA ILE A 80 -19.33 5.91 6.08
C ILE A 80 -18.49 6.90 5.24
N GLU A 81 -19.14 7.83 4.54
CA GLU A 81 -18.47 8.85 3.73
C GLU A 81 -17.57 9.75 4.60
N ASN A 82 -18.03 10.12 5.77
CA ASN A 82 -17.32 10.97 6.71
C ASN A 82 -16.24 10.27 7.54
N ILE A 83 -15.98 8.97 7.30
CA ILE A 83 -14.82 8.30 7.93
C ILE A 83 -13.52 8.93 7.42
N HIS A 84 -12.91 9.74 8.28
CA HIS A 84 -11.61 10.35 8.04
C HIS A 84 -10.48 9.34 8.32
N SER A 85 -9.25 9.72 7.98
CA SER A 85 -8.08 8.91 8.34
C SER A 85 -8.04 8.66 9.85
N SER A 86 -7.96 7.38 10.23
CA SER A 86 -7.90 6.95 11.64
C SER A 86 -6.57 7.31 12.31
N TYR A 87 -5.58 7.77 11.52
CA TYR A 87 -4.22 7.98 12.00
C TYR A 87 -3.71 9.38 11.69
N SER A 88 -3.00 9.95 12.66
CA SER A 88 -2.32 11.25 12.49
C SER A 88 -1.15 11.12 11.48
N PRO A 89 -0.71 12.23 10.85
CA PRO A 89 0.46 12.23 9.97
C PRO A 89 1.72 11.63 10.60
N ILE A 90 1.91 11.82 11.91
CA ILE A 90 3.05 11.27 12.65
C ILE A 90 2.95 9.74 12.75
N ILE A 91 1.76 9.20 13.05
CA ILE A 91 1.55 7.73 13.11
C ILE A 91 1.77 7.10 11.73
N LEU A 92 1.31 7.75 10.65
CA LEU A 92 1.56 7.30 9.28
C LEU A 92 3.05 7.40 8.91
N GLY A 93 3.75 8.41 9.44
CA GLY A 93 5.21 8.51 9.34
C GLY A 93 5.92 7.35 10.04
N LEU A 94 5.54 7.02 11.28
CA LEU A 94 6.10 5.88 12.02
C LEU A 94 5.79 4.54 11.35
N ALA A 95 4.60 4.40 10.77
CA ALA A 95 4.24 3.22 10.01
C ALA A 95 5.12 3.05 8.76
N ALA A 96 5.40 4.13 8.03
CA ALA A 96 6.34 4.15 6.91
C ALA A 96 7.77 3.85 7.35
N ALA A 97 8.21 4.44 8.47
CA ALA A 97 9.51 4.16 9.08
C ALA A 97 9.70 2.67 9.35
N LEU A 98 8.74 2.05 10.02
CA LEU A 98 8.74 0.61 10.28
C LEU A 98 8.75 -0.20 8.99
N ALA A 99 7.87 0.14 8.04
CA ALA A 99 7.75 -0.59 6.77
C ALA A 99 9.05 -0.53 5.97
N CYS A 100 9.63 0.65 5.77
CA CYS A 100 10.86 0.83 5.01
C CYS A 100 12.08 0.21 5.69
N SER A 101 12.20 0.32 7.01
CA SER A 101 13.26 -0.33 7.78
C SER A 101 13.21 -1.86 7.65
N CYS A 102 12.03 -2.45 7.82
CA CYS A 102 11.83 -3.89 7.62
C CYS A 102 12.14 -4.31 6.18
N PHE A 103 11.70 -3.51 5.22
CA PHE A 103 11.95 -3.79 3.79
C PHE A 103 13.45 -3.71 3.46
N THR A 104 14.19 -2.79 4.08
CA THR A 104 15.64 -2.69 3.95
C THR A 104 16.32 -4.01 4.29
N PHE A 105 15.95 -4.64 5.42
CA PHE A 105 16.49 -5.95 5.79
C PHE A 105 16.13 -7.03 4.77
N LEU A 106 14.89 -7.05 4.28
CA LEU A 106 14.43 -8.04 3.29
C LEU A 106 15.16 -7.94 1.95
N LEU A 107 15.66 -6.74 1.61
CA LEU A 107 16.51 -6.48 0.43
C LEU A 107 18.00 -6.78 0.68
N GLY A 108 18.39 -7.14 1.90
CA GLY A 108 19.75 -7.50 2.26
C GLY A 108 20.52 -6.44 3.05
N GLY A 109 19.88 -5.31 3.38
CA GLY A 109 20.50 -4.27 4.20
C GLY A 109 20.69 -4.70 5.66
N GLY A 110 21.67 -4.10 6.32
CA GLY A 110 22.02 -4.34 7.72
C GLY A 110 21.33 -3.39 8.70
N PRO A 111 21.69 -3.47 9.99
CA PRO A 111 21.09 -2.65 11.04
C PRO A 111 21.28 -1.13 10.83
N ILE A 112 22.37 -0.73 10.19
CA ILE A 112 22.70 0.68 9.94
C ILE A 112 21.75 1.24 8.90
N GLU A 113 21.60 0.54 7.76
CA GLU A 113 20.69 0.92 6.69
C GLU A 113 19.24 0.90 7.18
N MET A 114 18.88 -0.09 8.03
CA MET A 114 17.57 -0.16 8.66
C MET A 114 17.28 1.08 9.51
N LEU A 115 18.25 1.53 10.32
CA LEU A 115 18.11 2.71 11.15
C LEU A 115 17.99 3.98 10.31
N CYS A 116 18.86 4.16 9.32
CA CYS A 116 18.84 5.32 8.43
C CYS A 116 17.54 5.38 7.61
N ALA A 117 17.09 4.24 7.08
CA ALA A 117 15.83 4.14 6.36
C ALA A 117 14.62 4.39 7.25
N PHE A 118 14.65 3.93 8.51
CA PHE A 118 13.60 4.21 9.49
C PHE A 118 13.39 5.71 9.68
N VAL A 119 14.46 6.45 9.95
CA VAL A 119 14.37 7.89 10.19
C VAL A 119 14.01 8.63 8.90
N GLY A 120 14.68 8.31 7.78
CA GLY A 120 14.45 8.94 6.47
C GLY A 120 13.00 8.77 5.99
N ALA A 121 12.49 7.52 5.98
CA ALA A 121 11.12 7.22 5.58
C ALA A 121 10.08 7.84 6.53
N GLY A 122 10.35 7.83 7.83
CA GLY A 122 9.46 8.40 8.84
C GLY A 122 9.22 9.88 8.63
N LEU A 123 10.30 10.64 8.47
CA LEU A 123 10.24 12.08 8.21
C LEU A 123 9.68 12.39 6.82
N GLY A 124 10.12 11.65 5.79
CA GLY A 124 9.62 11.80 4.42
C GLY A 124 8.11 11.60 4.32
N ASN A 125 7.58 10.50 4.87
CA ASN A 125 6.14 10.25 4.82
C ASN A 125 5.33 11.20 5.72
N THR A 126 5.88 11.65 6.85
CA THR A 126 5.23 12.67 7.69
C THR A 126 5.07 13.99 6.93
N LEU A 127 6.11 14.41 6.20
CA LEU A 127 6.04 15.58 5.32
C LEU A 127 4.98 15.35 4.21
N ARG A 128 5.00 14.20 3.54
CA ARG A 128 4.03 13.83 2.51
C ARG A 128 2.59 14.00 3.00
N MET A 129 2.27 13.45 4.18
CA MET A 129 0.93 13.54 4.73
C MET A 129 0.50 14.97 5.06
N LYS A 130 1.45 15.82 5.50
CA LYS A 130 1.19 17.26 5.71
C LYS A 130 0.92 17.97 4.39
N LEU A 131 1.74 17.72 3.36
CA LEU A 131 1.56 18.33 2.03
C LEU A 131 0.23 17.93 1.39
N ILE A 132 -0.17 16.65 1.49
CA ILE A 132 -1.48 16.17 1.03
C ILE A 132 -2.61 16.92 1.76
N LYS A 133 -2.51 17.09 3.08
CA LYS A 133 -3.51 17.82 3.87
C LYS A 133 -3.66 19.29 3.43
N HIS A 134 -2.60 19.90 2.93
CA HIS A 134 -2.60 21.26 2.39
C HIS A 134 -2.90 21.33 0.89
N ASN A 135 -3.37 20.24 0.26
CA ASN A 135 -3.74 20.16 -1.16
C ASN A 135 -2.63 20.56 -2.15
N TYR A 136 -1.37 20.33 -1.80
CA TYR A 136 -0.27 20.51 -2.76
C TYR A 136 -0.34 19.47 -3.90
N THR A 137 0.24 19.82 -5.04
CA THR A 137 0.24 18.97 -6.22
C THR A 137 0.95 17.63 -5.99
N LEU A 138 0.54 16.59 -6.73
CA LEU A 138 1.13 15.25 -6.62
C LEU A 138 2.66 15.28 -6.81
N PHE A 139 3.13 16.00 -7.83
CA PHE A 139 4.57 16.07 -8.12
C PHE A 139 5.37 16.71 -6.98
N LEU A 140 4.88 17.81 -6.40
CA LEU A 140 5.53 18.45 -5.27
C LEU A 140 5.53 17.53 -4.05
N ASN A 141 4.42 16.84 -3.78
CA ASN A 141 4.32 15.87 -2.68
C ASN A 141 5.37 14.76 -2.82
N VAL A 142 5.49 14.18 -4.00
CA VAL A 142 6.44 13.10 -4.27
C VAL A 142 7.87 13.63 -4.19
N ALA A 143 8.19 14.70 -4.92
CA ALA A 143 9.54 15.24 -4.98
C ALA A 143 10.06 15.70 -3.60
N ALA A 144 9.28 16.49 -2.86
CA ALA A 144 9.68 16.98 -1.55
C ALA A 144 9.87 15.84 -0.52
N SER A 145 8.97 14.84 -0.54
CA SER A 145 9.02 13.72 0.40
C SER A 145 10.20 12.79 0.13
N VAL A 146 10.46 12.47 -1.14
CA VAL A 146 11.60 11.65 -1.56
C VAL A 146 12.91 12.38 -1.28
N SER A 147 13.01 13.67 -1.65
CA SER A 147 14.22 14.47 -1.39
C SER A 147 14.54 14.52 0.10
N LEU A 148 13.53 14.75 0.95
CA LEU A 148 13.74 14.75 2.40
C LEU A 148 14.20 13.38 2.91
N ALA A 149 13.58 12.29 2.45
CA ALA A 149 13.95 10.94 2.89
C ALA A 149 15.40 10.60 2.50
N CYS A 150 15.81 10.88 1.25
CA CYS A 150 17.16 10.65 0.77
C CYS A 150 18.18 11.54 1.51
N LEU A 151 17.88 12.81 1.71
CA LEU A 151 18.75 13.75 2.42
C LEU A 151 18.97 13.32 3.88
N VAL A 152 17.89 12.98 4.58
CA VAL A 152 17.98 12.51 5.98
C VAL A 152 18.76 11.21 6.08
N TYR A 153 18.54 10.28 5.14
CA TYR A 153 19.32 9.05 5.06
C TYR A 153 20.82 9.35 4.94
N ALA A 154 21.20 10.18 3.96
CA ALA A 154 22.61 10.53 3.70
C ALA A 154 23.26 11.27 4.88
N LEU A 155 22.55 12.24 5.47
CA LEU A 155 23.07 12.98 6.62
C LEU A 155 23.27 12.08 7.85
N LEU A 156 22.30 11.21 8.13
CA LEU A 156 22.40 10.29 9.26
C LEU A 156 23.51 9.25 9.03
N PHE A 157 23.63 8.75 7.80
CA PHE A 157 24.68 7.82 7.42
C PHE A 157 26.07 8.46 7.59
N ASN A 158 26.31 9.65 7.03
CA ASN A 158 27.56 10.39 7.17
C ASN A 158 27.90 10.70 8.64
N PHE A 159 26.90 11.02 9.45
CA PHE A 159 27.08 11.21 10.89
C PHE A 159 27.55 9.93 11.58
N LEU A 160 26.93 8.79 11.27
CA LEU A 160 27.32 7.49 11.83
C LEU A 160 28.71 7.06 11.36
N GLU A 161 29.05 7.29 10.10
CA GLU A 161 30.39 7.03 9.55
C GLU A 161 31.46 7.84 10.28
N THR A 162 31.24 9.15 10.44
CA THR A 162 32.20 10.05 11.09
C THR A 162 32.38 9.74 12.58
N CYS A 163 31.28 9.43 13.30
CA CYS A 163 31.31 9.21 14.75
C CYS A 163 31.77 7.80 15.14
N PHE A 164 31.46 6.79 14.33
CA PHE A 164 31.67 5.38 14.66
C PHE A 164 32.66 4.67 13.72
N GLY A 165 33.23 5.35 12.73
CA GLY A 165 34.19 4.77 11.80
C GLY A 165 33.62 3.61 10.97
N ILE A 166 32.35 3.69 10.59
CA ILE A 166 31.65 2.65 9.84
C ILE A 166 32.11 2.69 8.37
N ALA A 167 32.31 1.51 7.75
CA ALA A 167 32.77 1.43 6.38
C ALA A 167 31.72 2.00 5.37
N THR A 168 32.21 2.63 4.30
CA THR A 168 31.46 3.40 3.29
C THR A 168 30.52 2.62 2.35
N GLN A 169 30.19 1.35 2.64
CA GLN A 169 29.43 0.46 1.72
C GLN A 169 27.92 0.41 2.00
N HIS A 170 27.36 1.42 2.66
CA HIS A 170 25.96 1.43 3.10
C HIS A 170 25.07 2.41 2.33
N GLU A 171 25.57 2.98 1.24
CA GLU A 171 24.90 4.05 0.49
C GLU A 171 23.62 3.59 -0.20
N ALA A 172 23.54 2.34 -0.66
CA ALA A 172 22.37 1.81 -1.39
C ALA A 172 21.05 1.91 -0.60
N GLY A 173 21.11 2.01 0.72
CA GLY A 173 19.95 2.09 1.59
C GLY A 173 19.10 3.36 1.39
N TYR A 174 19.60 4.43 0.73
CA TYR A 174 18.80 5.61 0.43
C TYR A 174 17.56 5.26 -0.41
N ILE A 175 17.68 4.29 -1.33
CA ILE A 175 16.55 3.77 -2.11
C ILE A 175 15.48 3.18 -1.18
N CYS A 176 15.91 2.45 -0.14
CA CYS A 176 14.99 1.87 0.83
C CYS A 176 14.23 2.93 1.64
N SER A 177 14.86 4.09 1.90
CA SER A 177 14.23 5.18 2.66
C SER A 177 13.04 5.82 1.94
N MET A 178 12.91 5.67 0.60
CA MET A 178 11.82 6.24 -0.18
C MET A 178 10.75 5.22 -0.58
N LEU A 179 10.84 3.95 -0.18
CA LEU A 179 9.91 2.90 -0.61
C LEU A 179 8.46 3.14 -0.18
N PHE A 180 8.22 4.00 0.81
CA PHE A 180 6.88 4.42 1.22
C PHE A 180 6.10 5.13 0.10
N ILE A 181 6.78 5.66 -0.93
CA ILE A 181 6.16 6.37 -2.04
C ILE A 181 5.62 5.41 -3.11
N ILE A 182 6.14 4.18 -3.16
CA ILE A 182 5.76 3.21 -4.19
C ILE A 182 4.27 2.93 -4.12
N PRO A 183 3.53 3.16 -5.23
CA PRO A 183 2.08 3.03 -5.27
C PRO A 183 1.66 1.55 -5.43
N GLY A 184 2.06 0.70 -4.48
CA GLY A 184 1.83 -0.75 -4.56
C GLY A 184 0.34 -1.11 -4.58
N PHE A 185 -0.51 -0.38 -3.85
CA PHE A 185 -1.95 -0.60 -3.86
C PHE A 185 -2.57 -0.31 -5.25
N PRO A 186 -2.38 0.87 -5.88
CA PRO A 186 -2.82 1.13 -7.24
C PRO A 186 -2.28 0.13 -8.26
N PHE A 187 -1.03 -0.29 -8.14
CA PHE A 187 -0.41 -1.27 -9.04
C PHE A 187 -1.12 -2.62 -9.01
N ILE A 188 -1.32 -3.19 -7.83
CA ILE A 188 -1.96 -4.50 -7.67
C ILE A 188 -3.44 -4.41 -8.10
N THR A 189 -4.14 -3.34 -7.72
CA THR A 189 -5.55 -3.17 -8.09
C THR A 189 -5.74 -2.92 -9.59
N SER A 190 -4.81 -2.22 -10.26
CA SER A 190 -4.84 -2.08 -11.72
C SER A 190 -4.73 -3.44 -12.42
N GLY A 191 -3.81 -4.29 -11.96
CA GLY A 191 -3.67 -5.65 -12.47
C GLY A 191 -4.93 -6.50 -12.28
N ILE A 192 -5.61 -6.37 -11.14
CA ILE A 192 -6.88 -7.06 -10.88
C ILE A 192 -7.99 -6.55 -11.79
N ASP A 193 -8.08 -5.23 -12.00
CA ASP A 193 -9.09 -4.63 -12.89
C ASP A 193 -8.86 -5.04 -14.34
N LEU A 194 -7.61 -5.01 -14.82
CA LEU A 194 -7.25 -5.49 -16.16
C LEU A 194 -7.57 -6.97 -16.36
N ALA A 195 -7.28 -7.82 -15.37
CA ALA A 195 -7.61 -9.24 -15.42
C ALA A 195 -9.14 -9.49 -15.48
N LYS A 196 -9.95 -8.56 -14.97
CA LYS A 196 -11.43 -8.59 -15.05
C LYS A 196 -11.98 -7.89 -16.29
N LEU A 197 -11.12 -7.45 -17.21
CA LEU A 197 -11.46 -6.68 -18.41
C LEU A 197 -12.11 -5.32 -18.10
N ASP A 198 -11.92 -4.78 -16.90
CA ASP A 198 -12.25 -3.40 -16.57
C ASP A 198 -11.10 -2.50 -17.01
N LEU A 199 -10.97 -2.36 -18.34
CA LEU A 199 -9.82 -1.73 -18.97
C LEU A 199 -9.65 -0.27 -18.57
N ARG A 200 -10.75 0.47 -18.46
CA ARG A 200 -10.71 1.90 -18.11
C ARG A 200 -10.14 2.09 -16.69
N SER A 201 -10.77 1.50 -15.67
CA SER A 201 -10.27 1.59 -14.31
C SER A 201 -8.83 1.08 -14.18
N GLY A 202 -8.51 -0.04 -14.83
CA GLY A 202 -7.19 -0.65 -14.80
C GLY A 202 -6.11 0.23 -15.41
N LEU A 203 -6.33 0.79 -16.61
CA LEU A 203 -5.35 1.64 -17.30
C LEU A 203 -5.16 2.99 -16.59
N GLU A 204 -6.23 3.63 -16.11
CA GLU A 204 -6.13 4.89 -15.37
C GLU A 204 -5.31 4.72 -14.07
N ARG A 205 -5.54 3.63 -13.32
CA ARG A 205 -4.75 3.31 -12.11
C ARG A 205 -3.31 2.96 -12.43
N LEU A 206 -3.06 2.24 -13.51
CA LEU A 206 -1.71 1.91 -13.96
C LEU A 206 -0.94 3.18 -14.35
N ALA A 207 -1.55 4.06 -15.15
CA ALA A 207 -0.95 5.32 -15.53
C ALA A 207 -0.62 6.19 -14.31
N TYR A 208 -1.55 6.30 -13.35
CA TYR A 208 -1.33 7.01 -12.10
C TYR A 208 -0.14 6.43 -11.31
N ALA A 209 -0.05 5.11 -11.20
CA ALA A 209 1.07 4.45 -10.53
C ALA A 209 2.40 4.69 -11.23
N ILE A 210 2.44 4.62 -12.57
CA ILE A 210 3.64 4.89 -13.37
C ILE A 210 4.11 6.34 -13.18
N ILE A 211 3.20 7.32 -13.19
CA ILE A 211 3.54 8.74 -12.97
C ILE A 211 4.21 8.94 -11.60
N ILE A 212 3.68 8.32 -10.54
CA ILE A 212 4.27 8.42 -9.20
C ILE A 212 5.68 7.82 -9.20
N ILE A 213 5.86 6.63 -9.79
CA ILE A 213 7.17 5.95 -9.82
C ILE A 213 8.17 6.78 -10.61
N LEU A 214 7.81 7.29 -11.78
CA LEU A 214 8.70 8.14 -12.59
C LEU A 214 9.12 9.39 -11.81
N ALA A 215 8.18 10.09 -11.17
CA ALA A 215 8.50 11.26 -10.36
C ALA A 215 9.42 10.91 -9.18
N ALA A 216 9.16 9.80 -8.48
CA ALA A 216 9.97 9.35 -7.35
C ALA A 216 11.39 8.94 -7.79
N THR A 217 11.48 8.17 -8.88
CA THR A 217 12.77 7.70 -9.41
C THR A 217 13.64 8.84 -9.91
N LEU A 218 13.06 9.78 -10.67
CA LEU A 218 13.79 10.98 -11.14
C LEU A 218 14.28 11.82 -9.96
N THR A 219 13.43 12.02 -8.94
CA THR A 219 13.82 12.77 -7.75
C THR A 219 14.95 12.06 -6.99
N ALA A 220 14.84 10.76 -6.78
CA ALA A 220 15.88 9.97 -6.10
C ALA A 220 17.19 9.98 -6.87
N TRP A 221 17.13 9.89 -8.19
CA TRP A 221 18.31 9.96 -9.05
C TRP A 221 19.00 11.34 -8.97
N ILE A 222 18.24 12.43 -9.01
CA ILE A 222 18.78 13.78 -8.81
C ILE A 222 19.41 13.91 -7.43
N CYS A 223 18.75 13.41 -6.37
CA CYS A 223 19.32 13.40 -5.02
C CYS A 223 20.62 12.61 -4.96
N ALA A 224 20.70 11.44 -5.60
CA ALA A 224 21.90 10.64 -5.64
C ALA A 224 23.06 11.37 -6.34
N LEU A 225 22.78 12.07 -7.45
CA LEU A 225 23.80 12.88 -8.15
C LEU A 225 24.31 14.04 -7.28
N VAL A 226 23.40 14.77 -6.62
CA VAL A 226 23.75 15.92 -5.77
C VAL A 226 24.51 15.50 -4.51
N LEU A 227 24.13 14.38 -3.92
CA LEU A 227 24.74 13.85 -2.69
C LEU A 227 25.89 12.88 -2.96
N HIS A 228 26.24 12.66 -4.23
CA HIS A 228 27.30 11.74 -4.69
C HIS A 228 27.11 10.30 -4.17
N LEU A 229 25.85 9.86 -3.96
CA LEU A 229 25.54 8.51 -3.50
C LEU A 229 25.69 7.49 -4.64
N GLN A 230 26.35 6.37 -4.35
CA GLN A 230 26.49 5.28 -5.29
C GLN A 230 25.58 4.10 -4.88
N PRO A 231 24.77 3.53 -5.79
CA PRO A 231 23.98 2.35 -5.51
C PRO A 231 24.88 1.09 -5.56
N VAL A 232 25.70 0.92 -4.53
CA VAL A 232 26.52 -0.29 -4.37
C VAL A 232 25.70 -1.35 -3.64
N ASP A 233 25.91 -2.63 -3.97
CA ASP A 233 25.21 -3.74 -3.31
C ASP A 233 25.43 -3.74 -1.79
N PHE A 234 24.40 -4.18 -1.07
CA PHE A 234 24.48 -4.31 0.39
C PHE A 234 25.55 -5.31 0.83
N VAL A 235 26.21 -5.01 1.94
CA VAL A 235 27.17 -5.92 2.57
C VAL A 235 26.45 -7.20 3.00
N LYS A 236 26.95 -8.35 2.54
CA LYS A 236 26.37 -9.65 2.89
C LYS A 236 26.43 -9.90 4.39
N LEU A 237 25.30 -10.06 5.00
CA LEU A 237 25.18 -10.39 6.43
C LEU A 237 25.51 -11.87 6.66
N HIS A 238 26.56 -12.15 7.44
CA HIS A 238 26.92 -13.51 7.87
C HIS A 238 26.10 -13.93 9.11
N ILE A 239 24.87 -14.35 8.88
CA ILE A 239 23.95 -14.83 9.92
C ILE A 239 23.56 -16.29 9.68
N SER A 240 23.28 -17.04 10.74
CA SER A 240 22.84 -18.42 10.63
C SER A 240 21.51 -18.54 9.88
N THR A 241 21.28 -19.66 9.21
CA THR A 241 20.04 -19.88 8.44
C THR A 241 18.78 -19.77 9.30
N SER A 242 18.83 -20.29 10.53
CA SER A 242 17.69 -20.21 11.46
C SER A 242 17.42 -18.76 11.90
N THR A 243 18.45 -17.99 12.21
CA THR A 243 18.32 -16.56 12.54
C THR A 243 17.80 -15.76 11.34
N LYS A 244 18.31 -16.03 10.13
CA LYS A 244 17.84 -15.40 8.89
C LYS A 244 16.34 -15.65 8.67
N LEU A 245 15.87 -16.87 8.88
CA LEU A 245 14.47 -17.24 8.74
C LEU A 245 13.58 -16.50 9.76
N LEU A 246 13.99 -16.46 11.03
CA LEU A 246 13.27 -15.75 12.08
C LEU A 246 13.20 -14.25 11.80
N LEU A 247 14.32 -13.64 11.41
CA LEU A 247 14.35 -12.21 11.06
C LEU A 247 13.49 -11.91 9.83
N ARG A 248 13.49 -12.77 8.83
CA ARG A 248 12.59 -12.64 7.66
C ARG A 248 11.11 -12.66 8.04
N LEU A 249 10.71 -13.56 8.95
CA LEU A 249 9.34 -13.59 9.47
C LEU A 249 8.98 -12.31 10.21
N LEU A 250 9.83 -11.84 11.11
CA LEU A 250 9.59 -10.64 11.90
C LEU A 250 9.56 -9.37 11.02
N THR A 251 10.52 -9.23 10.11
CA THR A 251 10.59 -8.06 9.23
C THR A 251 9.50 -8.09 8.16
N SER A 252 9.11 -9.26 7.65
CA SER A 252 7.96 -9.36 6.75
C SER A 252 6.66 -8.99 7.47
N PHE A 253 6.47 -9.43 8.71
CA PHE A 253 5.33 -9.01 9.52
C PHE A 253 5.32 -7.48 9.73
N GLY A 254 6.43 -6.91 10.22
CA GLY A 254 6.54 -5.48 10.49
C GLY A 254 6.36 -4.61 9.25
N GLY A 255 6.95 -5.04 8.13
CA GLY A 255 6.82 -4.34 6.84
C GLY A 255 5.38 -4.30 6.34
N VAL A 256 4.70 -5.44 6.32
CA VAL A 256 3.29 -5.53 5.89
C VAL A 256 2.35 -4.81 6.85
N PHE A 257 2.58 -4.94 8.16
CA PHE A 257 1.82 -4.22 9.18
C PHE A 257 1.93 -2.69 8.96
N GLY A 258 3.16 -2.18 8.77
CA GLY A 258 3.39 -0.77 8.50
C GLY A 258 2.70 -0.28 7.23
N PHE A 259 2.83 -0.99 6.10
CA PHE A 259 2.12 -0.64 4.87
C PHE A 259 0.59 -0.70 5.04
N SER A 260 0.07 -1.69 5.77
CA SER A 260 -1.37 -1.79 6.03
C SER A 260 -1.90 -0.59 6.83
N ILE A 261 -1.15 -0.12 7.84
CA ILE A 261 -1.48 1.11 8.58
C ILE A 261 -1.43 2.34 7.65
N MET A 262 -0.46 2.42 6.74
CA MET A 262 -0.38 3.49 5.73
C MET A 262 -1.59 3.51 4.79
N PHE A 263 -2.20 2.36 4.51
CA PHE A 263 -3.46 2.24 3.77
C PHE A 263 -4.70 2.50 4.64
N ASN A 264 -4.51 3.04 5.83
CA ASN A 264 -5.56 3.35 6.81
C ASN A 264 -6.37 2.12 7.24
N SER A 265 -5.73 0.96 7.35
CA SER A 265 -6.35 -0.26 7.88
C SER A 265 -6.49 -0.20 9.40
N SER A 266 -7.56 -0.81 9.93
CA SER A 266 -7.64 -1.04 11.38
C SER A 266 -6.48 -1.93 11.86
N LYS A 267 -6.08 -1.79 13.13
CA LYS A 267 -4.98 -2.57 13.71
C LYS A 267 -5.20 -4.09 13.58
N LYS A 268 -6.46 -4.54 13.63
CA LYS A 268 -6.81 -5.96 13.46
C LYS A 268 -6.55 -6.44 12.03
N ILE A 269 -7.00 -5.65 11.03
CA ILE A 269 -6.74 -5.95 9.60
C ILE A 269 -5.24 -5.92 9.33
N ALA A 270 -4.53 -4.92 9.86
CA ALA A 270 -3.08 -4.79 9.69
C ALA A 270 -2.31 -5.97 10.29
N ALA A 271 -2.70 -6.45 11.48
CA ALA A 271 -2.09 -7.62 12.09
C ALA A 271 -2.37 -8.91 11.28
N SER A 272 -3.61 -9.11 10.81
CA SER A 272 -3.95 -10.26 9.97
C SER A 272 -3.17 -10.24 8.64
N ALA A 273 -3.08 -9.08 7.98
CA ALA A 273 -2.26 -8.92 6.78
C ALA A 273 -0.78 -9.18 7.08
N GLY A 274 -0.27 -8.69 8.23
CA GLY A 274 1.10 -8.92 8.68
C GLY A 274 1.43 -10.40 8.85
N CYS A 275 0.56 -11.18 9.51
CA CYS A 275 0.73 -12.63 9.66
C CYS A 275 0.78 -13.36 8.31
N ILE A 276 -0.16 -13.03 7.40
CA ILE A 276 -0.19 -13.62 6.06
C ILE A 276 1.06 -13.24 5.28
N GLY A 277 1.43 -11.95 5.29
CA GLY A 277 2.61 -11.46 4.60
C GLY A 277 3.91 -12.06 5.15
N ALA A 278 4.00 -12.28 6.47
CA ALA A 278 5.13 -12.95 7.10
C ALA A 278 5.33 -14.36 6.53
N ILE A 279 4.26 -15.15 6.47
CA ILE A 279 4.31 -16.53 5.95
C ILE A 279 4.65 -16.51 4.45
N ALA A 280 3.88 -15.76 3.67
CA ALA A 280 3.97 -15.78 2.21
C ALA A 280 5.28 -15.18 1.66
N ASN A 281 5.76 -14.08 2.25
CA ASN A 281 7.03 -13.48 1.83
C ASN A 281 8.25 -14.27 2.30
N THR A 282 8.20 -14.88 3.49
CA THR A 282 9.28 -15.78 3.95
C THR A 282 9.37 -17.00 3.04
N LEU A 283 8.21 -17.59 2.66
CA LEU A 283 8.18 -18.67 1.66
C LEU A 283 8.82 -18.23 0.34
N ARG A 284 8.42 -17.07 -0.19
CA ARG A 284 8.99 -16.49 -1.42
C ARG A 284 10.51 -16.39 -1.33
N LEU A 285 11.04 -15.77 -0.27
CA LEU A 285 12.48 -15.57 -0.11
C LEU A 285 13.24 -16.89 0.07
N THR A 286 12.63 -17.89 0.71
CA THR A 286 13.21 -19.23 0.82
C THR A 286 13.27 -19.91 -0.54
N LEU A 287 12.25 -19.76 -1.38
CA LEU A 287 12.25 -20.30 -2.74
C LEU A 287 13.33 -19.64 -3.62
N VAL A 288 13.57 -18.34 -3.45
CA VAL A 288 14.69 -17.64 -4.13
C VAL A 288 16.04 -18.19 -3.65
N ASP A 289 16.21 -18.41 -2.34
CA ASP A 289 17.44 -19.03 -1.81
C ASP A 289 17.67 -20.46 -2.37
N LEU A 290 16.59 -21.17 -2.73
CA LEU A 290 16.63 -22.46 -3.43
C LEU A 290 16.80 -22.33 -4.96
N SER A 291 17.24 -21.16 -5.44
CA SER A 291 17.51 -20.88 -6.86
C SER A 291 16.26 -20.85 -7.75
N LEU A 292 15.05 -20.69 -7.19
CA LEU A 292 13.86 -20.46 -8.00
C LEU A 292 13.90 -19.02 -8.57
N PRO A 293 13.54 -18.80 -9.85
CA PRO A 293 13.48 -17.44 -10.40
C PRO A 293 12.59 -16.52 -9.56
N ALA A 294 13.05 -15.28 -9.32
CA ALA A 294 12.37 -14.34 -8.42
C ALA A 294 10.90 -14.08 -8.79
N ALA A 295 10.58 -14.06 -10.10
CA ALA A 295 9.21 -13.90 -10.59
C ALA A 295 8.31 -15.11 -10.22
N ALA A 296 8.82 -16.34 -10.37
CA ALA A 296 8.10 -17.55 -10.01
C ALA A 296 7.89 -17.64 -8.48
N ALA A 297 8.92 -17.32 -7.70
CA ALA A 297 8.82 -17.26 -6.25
C ALA A 297 7.81 -16.19 -5.79
N ALA A 298 7.78 -15.02 -6.44
CA ALA A 298 6.80 -13.97 -6.16
C ALA A 298 5.37 -14.40 -6.50
N PHE A 299 5.17 -15.11 -7.60
CA PHE A 299 3.87 -15.69 -7.96
C PHE A 299 3.37 -16.67 -6.89
N ILE A 300 4.23 -17.62 -6.45
CA ILE A 300 3.88 -18.60 -5.40
C ILE A 300 3.57 -17.89 -4.08
N GLY A 301 4.39 -16.90 -3.69
CA GLY A 301 4.14 -16.09 -2.50
C GLY A 301 2.80 -15.34 -2.57
N ALA A 302 2.51 -14.68 -3.70
CA ALA A 302 1.26 -13.95 -3.89
C ALA A 302 0.03 -14.88 -3.90
N LEU A 303 0.16 -16.07 -4.53
CA LEU A 303 -0.88 -17.11 -4.51
C LEU A 303 -1.16 -17.58 -3.08
N THR A 304 -0.10 -17.86 -2.32
CA THR A 304 -0.21 -18.25 -0.90
C THR A 304 -0.90 -17.16 -0.07
N ALA A 305 -0.52 -15.89 -0.24
CA ALA A 305 -1.17 -14.77 0.44
C ALA A 305 -2.65 -14.67 0.09
N GLY A 306 -3.00 -14.84 -1.18
CA GLY A 306 -4.38 -14.80 -1.66
C GLY A 306 -5.24 -15.94 -1.10
N LEU A 307 -4.70 -17.16 -1.01
CA LEU A 307 -5.39 -18.34 -0.45
C LEU A 307 -5.60 -18.16 1.05
N LEU A 308 -4.57 -17.78 1.81
CA LEU A 308 -4.68 -17.54 3.26
C LEU A 308 -5.67 -16.40 3.57
N ALA A 309 -5.65 -15.30 2.81
CA ALA A 309 -6.62 -14.22 2.96
C ALA A 309 -8.06 -14.67 2.69
N SER A 310 -8.27 -15.63 1.77
CA SER A 310 -9.59 -16.21 1.50
C SER A 310 -10.13 -17.02 2.67
N MET A 311 -9.27 -17.72 3.39
CA MET A 311 -9.65 -18.51 4.57
C MET A 311 -10.11 -17.62 5.73
N ILE A 312 -9.50 -16.45 5.89
CA ILE A 312 -9.85 -15.50 6.96
C ILE A 312 -11.18 -14.79 6.68
N LYS A 313 -11.50 -14.50 5.40
CA LYS A 313 -12.72 -13.79 5.01
C LYS A 313 -14.01 -14.44 5.56
N GLY A 314 -14.07 -15.77 5.61
CA GLY A 314 -15.26 -16.50 6.07
C GLY A 314 -15.67 -16.20 7.51
N ASN A 315 -14.74 -15.73 8.36
CA ASN A 315 -14.96 -15.57 9.80
C ASN A 315 -14.95 -14.13 10.30
N THR A 316 -14.50 -13.14 9.48
CA THR A 316 -14.19 -11.78 9.99
C THR A 316 -14.95 -10.65 9.31
N GLY A 317 -15.68 -10.91 8.19
CA GLY A 317 -16.40 -9.86 7.44
C GLY A 317 -15.51 -8.81 6.76
N TYR A 318 -14.14 -8.96 6.81
CA TYR A 318 -13.23 -7.97 6.21
C TYR A 318 -13.11 -8.14 4.69
N PRO A 319 -12.97 -7.02 3.94
CA PRO A 319 -12.70 -7.07 2.51
C PRO A 319 -11.41 -7.85 2.23
N ARG A 320 -11.49 -8.86 1.37
CA ARG A 320 -10.33 -9.67 0.99
C ARG A 320 -9.16 -8.81 0.49
N ILE A 321 -9.47 -7.76 -0.28
CA ILE A 321 -8.47 -6.86 -0.87
C ILE A 321 -7.71 -6.07 0.21
N ALA A 322 -8.35 -5.72 1.34
CA ALA A 322 -7.73 -5.00 2.45
C ALA A 322 -6.66 -5.82 3.18
N ILE A 323 -6.73 -7.15 3.07
CA ILE A 323 -5.75 -8.08 3.65
C ILE A 323 -4.72 -8.50 2.58
N THR A 324 -5.19 -8.90 1.39
CA THR A 324 -4.33 -9.46 0.34
C THR A 324 -3.34 -8.43 -0.22
N VAL A 325 -3.81 -7.21 -0.52
CA VAL A 325 -2.95 -6.20 -1.16
C VAL A 325 -1.76 -5.81 -0.28
N PRO A 326 -1.92 -5.44 1.01
CA PRO A 326 -0.77 -5.17 1.87
C PRO A 326 0.20 -6.35 1.99
N SER A 327 -0.33 -7.58 2.05
CA SER A 327 0.49 -8.80 2.16
C SER A 327 1.37 -9.04 0.95
N ILE A 328 0.97 -8.59 -0.24
CA ILE A 328 1.69 -8.79 -1.50
C ILE A 328 2.63 -7.61 -1.82
N VAL A 329 2.30 -6.39 -1.37
CA VAL A 329 3.09 -5.18 -1.68
C VAL A 329 4.57 -5.34 -1.35
N ILE A 330 4.89 -6.07 -0.29
CA ILE A 330 6.29 -6.32 0.13
C ILE A 330 7.03 -7.31 -0.80
N MET A 331 6.32 -7.96 -1.74
CA MET A 331 6.90 -8.99 -2.62
C MET A 331 7.36 -8.43 -3.97
N VAL A 332 7.36 -7.11 -4.14
CA VAL A 332 7.80 -6.49 -5.40
C VAL A 332 9.27 -6.88 -5.65
N PRO A 333 9.57 -7.50 -6.81
CA PRO A 333 10.95 -7.79 -7.21
C PRO A 333 11.64 -6.48 -7.63
N GLY A 334 12.16 -5.76 -6.67
CA GLY A 334 12.95 -4.57 -6.90
C GLY A 334 14.38 -4.82 -6.45
N LEU A 335 15.37 -4.46 -7.25
CA LEU A 335 16.81 -4.61 -7.02
C LEU A 335 17.43 -5.99 -7.39
N TYR A 336 16.92 -6.68 -8.42
CA TYR A 336 17.65 -7.78 -9.07
C TYR A 336 17.92 -7.42 -10.53
#